data_47ad0cce58f0eb143435d136bca36006
#
_entry.id   47ad0cce58f0eb143435d136bca36006
#
_cell.length_a   1.000
_cell.length_b   1.000
_cell.length_c   1.000
_cell.angle_alpha   90.00
_cell.angle_beta   90.00
_cell.angle_gamma   90.00
#
_symmetry.space_group_name_H-M   'P 1'
#
loop_
_entity.id
_entity.type
_entity.pdbx_description
1 polymer ?
#
loop_
_entity_poly.entity_id
_entity_poly.type
_entity_poly.pdbx_seq_one_letter_code
_entity_poly.pdbx_strand_id
1 'polypeptide(L)'
;MDNPYVTYDDNFIESEWWALKTIWDKKLLYKGFKIVPYCPRCGTPLSSQEVAQGYKTVKERSAIVRFKVVGEDAYFLAWTTTPWTLPSNVALCVNPDDTYIKVKAADGYTYYLAEALADKVLSPLAKEEGQKAYEVLETYKGKDLEYKEYEPLYDCAKTVADKQHKKGFFVTCDTYVTMTDGTGIVHIAPAFGEDDANVGRNYDLPFVQFVNGKGELTEETPFAGLFVKKADPEVLKDLDARGQLFDAPKFEHEYPHCWRCDTPLIYYARESWFIKMTAVRDDLVANNKTVNWIPKSIGEGRFGNWLENIQD
;
A
#
# COMPACT_ATOMS: atom_id res chain seq x y z
N MET A 1 -45.75 -21.36 -6.09
CA MET A 1 -45.10 -20.58 -7.15
C MET A 1 -44.65 -21.60 -8.18
N ASP A 2 -45.23 -21.60 -9.33
CA ASP A 2 -45.03 -22.65 -10.32
C ASP A 2 -43.79 -22.44 -11.20
N ASN A 3 -43.09 -21.29 -11.07
CA ASN A 3 -41.83 -21.00 -11.77
C ASN A 3 -40.98 -20.02 -10.95
N PRO A 4 -40.33 -20.48 -9.87
CA PRO A 4 -39.48 -19.62 -9.06
C PRO A 4 -38.18 -19.28 -9.79
N TYR A 5 -37.67 -18.05 -9.60
CA TYR A 5 -36.32 -17.71 -10.01
C TYR A 5 -35.32 -18.32 -9.02
N VAL A 6 -34.53 -19.26 -9.50
CA VAL A 6 -33.50 -19.94 -8.69
C VAL A 6 -32.18 -20.05 -9.45
N THR A 7 -31.07 -19.78 -8.75
CA THR A 7 -29.73 -19.73 -9.36
C THR A 7 -29.03 -21.10 -9.42
N TYR A 8 -29.61 -22.13 -8.81
CA TYR A 8 -29.13 -23.52 -8.91
C TYR A 8 -29.79 -24.32 -10.03
N ASP A 9 -30.68 -23.72 -10.80
CA ASP A 9 -31.29 -24.34 -11.97
C ASP A 9 -30.24 -24.53 -13.09
N ASP A 10 -30.24 -25.69 -13.73
CA ASP A 10 -29.25 -26.04 -14.74
C ASP A 10 -29.26 -25.06 -15.93
N ASN A 11 -30.42 -24.57 -16.35
CA ASN A 11 -30.52 -23.59 -17.42
C ASN A 11 -29.92 -22.24 -17.02
N PHE A 12 -30.05 -21.86 -15.73
CA PHE A 12 -29.41 -20.66 -15.20
C PHE A 12 -27.88 -20.81 -15.23
N ILE A 13 -27.37 -21.92 -14.69
CA ILE A 13 -25.94 -22.24 -14.65
C ILE A 13 -25.35 -22.27 -16.07
N GLU A 14 -26.04 -22.92 -17.04
CA GLU A 14 -25.60 -22.96 -18.43
C GLU A 14 -25.52 -21.56 -19.05
N SER A 15 -26.50 -20.70 -18.77
CA SER A 15 -26.52 -19.31 -19.23
C SER A 15 -25.36 -18.48 -18.64
N GLU A 16 -25.05 -18.69 -17.37
CA GLU A 16 -23.90 -18.05 -16.70
C GLU A 16 -22.57 -18.50 -17.33
N TRP A 17 -22.40 -19.80 -17.57
CA TRP A 17 -21.22 -20.34 -18.26
C TRP A 17 -21.08 -19.81 -19.69
N TRP A 18 -22.19 -19.67 -20.41
CA TRP A 18 -22.18 -19.05 -21.73
C TRP A 18 -21.71 -17.60 -21.68
N ALA A 19 -22.16 -16.81 -20.70
CA ALA A 19 -21.74 -15.43 -20.50
C ALA A 19 -20.23 -15.36 -20.19
N LEU A 20 -19.74 -16.17 -19.24
CA LEU A 20 -18.31 -16.23 -18.88
C LEU A 20 -17.45 -16.69 -20.07
N LYS A 21 -17.91 -17.69 -20.84
CA LYS A 21 -17.23 -18.14 -22.06
C LYS A 21 -17.13 -17.02 -23.11
N THR A 22 -18.20 -16.25 -23.26
CA THR A 22 -18.21 -15.11 -24.20
C THR A 22 -17.21 -14.03 -23.77
N ILE A 23 -17.13 -13.73 -22.48
CA ILE A 23 -16.15 -12.78 -21.90
C ILE A 23 -14.72 -13.30 -22.10
N TRP A 24 -14.49 -14.60 -21.88
CA TRP A 24 -13.21 -15.27 -22.13
C TRP A 24 -12.78 -15.17 -23.60
N ASP A 25 -13.68 -15.47 -24.54
CA ASP A 25 -13.39 -15.41 -25.98
C ASP A 25 -13.03 -13.99 -26.44
N LYS A 26 -13.62 -12.98 -25.80
CA LYS A 26 -13.28 -11.57 -25.99
C LYS A 26 -11.97 -11.13 -25.35
N LYS A 27 -11.24 -12.04 -24.67
CA LYS A 27 -9.98 -11.76 -23.97
C LYS A 27 -10.12 -10.73 -22.83
N LEU A 28 -11.31 -10.65 -22.24
CA LEU A 28 -11.59 -9.73 -21.14
C LEU A 28 -11.41 -10.37 -19.76
N LEU A 29 -11.37 -11.71 -19.66
CA LEU A 29 -11.14 -12.43 -18.41
C LEU A 29 -9.65 -12.67 -18.22
N TYR A 30 -9.11 -12.28 -17.05
CA TYR A 30 -7.69 -12.45 -16.74
C TYR A 30 -7.46 -12.75 -15.26
N LYS A 31 -6.28 -13.28 -14.92
CA LYS A 31 -5.82 -13.44 -13.53
C LYS A 31 -5.05 -12.21 -13.09
N GLY A 32 -5.28 -11.79 -11.85
CA GLY A 32 -4.60 -10.66 -11.23
C GLY A 32 -4.61 -10.77 -9.72
N PHE A 33 -4.14 -9.73 -9.05
CA PHE A 33 -4.14 -9.63 -7.59
C PHE A 33 -5.06 -8.50 -7.14
N LYS A 34 -5.79 -8.75 -6.06
CA LYS A 34 -6.55 -7.73 -5.34
C LYS A 34 -6.06 -7.66 -3.91
N ILE A 35 -5.78 -6.45 -3.44
CA ILE A 35 -5.49 -6.20 -2.03
C ILE A 35 -6.82 -6.25 -1.28
N VAL A 36 -6.89 -7.11 -0.29
CA VAL A 36 -8.11 -7.30 0.52
C VAL A 36 -7.76 -7.33 2.01
N PRO A 37 -8.64 -6.83 2.87
CA PRO A 37 -8.56 -7.12 4.30
C PRO A 37 -8.68 -8.63 4.50
N TYR A 38 -7.72 -9.23 5.15
CA TYR A 38 -7.59 -10.67 5.25
C TYR A 38 -7.33 -11.10 6.70
N CYS A 39 -8.06 -12.12 7.15
CA CYS A 39 -7.80 -12.74 8.44
C CYS A 39 -6.90 -13.96 8.27
N PRO A 40 -5.62 -13.91 8.71
CA PRO A 40 -4.70 -15.02 8.53
C PRO A 40 -5.07 -16.25 9.36
N ARG A 41 -5.80 -16.09 10.48
CA ARG A 41 -6.28 -17.21 11.29
C ARG A 41 -7.48 -17.92 10.67
N CYS A 42 -8.44 -17.18 10.13
CA CYS A 42 -9.61 -17.76 9.47
C CYS A 42 -9.30 -18.21 8.03
N GLY A 43 -8.23 -17.68 7.42
CA GLY A 43 -7.86 -17.96 6.04
C GLY A 43 -8.81 -17.33 5.01
N THR A 44 -9.52 -16.26 5.38
CA THR A 44 -10.57 -15.65 4.55
C THR A 44 -10.40 -14.14 4.39
N PRO A 45 -10.69 -13.60 3.20
CA PRO A 45 -10.87 -12.16 3.02
C PRO A 45 -12.16 -11.72 3.72
N LEU A 46 -12.22 -10.44 4.08
CA LEU A 46 -13.37 -9.81 4.70
C LEU A 46 -13.91 -8.67 3.84
N SER A 47 -15.23 -8.51 3.81
CA SER A 47 -15.88 -7.36 3.21
C SER A 47 -15.69 -6.10 4.07
N SER A 48 -15.87 -4.91 3.46
CA SER A 48 -15.79 -3.64 4.20
C SER A 48 -16.74 -3.59 5.39
N GLN A 49 -17.94 -4.19 5.27
CA GLN A 49 -18.92 -4.26 6.35
C GLN A 49 -18.46 -5.14 7.53
N GLU A 50 -17.77 -6.25 7.25
CA GLU A 50 -17.21 -7.12 8.28
C GLU A 50 -16.00 -6.47 8.97
N VAL A 51 -15.17 -5.76 8.21
CA VAL A 51 -14.02 -5.00 8.74
C VAL A 51 -14.49 -3.89 9.67
N ALA A 52 -15.56 -3.16 9.31
CA ALA A 52 -16.11 -2.06 10.10
C ALA A 52 -16.56 -2.49 11.51
N GLN A 53 -16.87 -3.76 11.73
CA GLN A 53 -17.29 -4.29 13.02
C GLN A 53 -16.13 -4.60 13.98
N GLY A 54 -14.89 -4.64 13.46
CA GLY A 54 -13.73 -5.14 14.21
C GLY A 54 -12.67 -4.09 14.53
N TYR A 55 -12.93 -2.80 14.37
CA TYR A 55 -11.96 -1.77 14.73
C TYR A 55 -11.73 -1.68 16.24
N LYS A 56 -10.48 -1.55 16.63
CA LYS A 56 -10.04 -1.37 18.02
C LYS A 56 -8.92 -0.35 18.08
N THR A 57 -8.94 0.48 19.10
CA THR A 57 -7.81 1.35 19.43
C THR A 57 -6.64 0.49 19.90
N VAL A 58 -5.53 0.54 19.17
CA VAL A 58 -4.29 -0.17 19.50
C VAL A 58 -3.16 0.83 19.70
N LYS A 59 -2.20 0.45 20.51
CA LYS A 59 -1.00 1.24 20.79
C LYS A 59 0.22 0.43 20.39
N GLU A 60 0.79 0.74 19.25
CA GLU A 60 1.91 0.02 18.64
C GLU A 60 3.10 0.94 18.43
N ARG A 61 4.26 0.39 18.11
CA ARG A 61 5.39 1.19 17.66
C ARG A 61 5.32 1.34 16.16
N SER A 62 5.37 2.60 15.71
CA SER A 62 5.68 2.90 14.32
C SER A 62 7.20 2.94 14.10
N ALA A 63 7.64 3.05 12.87
CA ALA A 63 9.05 3.19 12.52
C ALA A 63 9.29 4.40 11.64
N ILE A 64 10.32 5.19 11.96
CA ILE A 64 10.94 6.14 11.03
C ILE A 64 12.28 5.53 10.62
N VAL A 65 12.45 5.27 9.34
CA VAL A 65 13.56 4.48 8.79
C VAL A 65 14.42 5.33 7.87
N ARG A 66 15.74 5.17 7.98
CA ARG A 66 16.75 5.78 7.12
C ARG A 66 16.97 4.94 5.86
N PHE A 67 16.63 5.48 4.70
CA PHE A 67 16.91 4.89 3.41
C PHE A 67 18.08 5.62 2.77
N LYS A 68 19.22 4.96 2.59
CA LYS A 68 20.45 5.56 2.08
C LYS A 68 20.27 5.99 0.62
N VAL A 69 20.54 7.25 0.31
CA VAL A 69 20.48 7.76 -1.05
C VAL A 69 21.69 7.27 -1.85
N VAL A 70 21.47 6.81 -3.07
CA VAL A 70 22.55 6.37 -3.96
C VAL A 70 23.38 7.58 -4.41
N GLY A 71 24.70 7.49 -4.25
CA GLY A 71 25.64 8.52 -4.67
C GLY A 71 25.73 9.75 -3.77
N GLU A 72 24.99 9.78 -2.66
CA GLU A 72 25.04 10.87 -1.68
C GLU A 72 25.21 10.36 -0.25
N ASP A 73 25.87 11.16 0.60
CA ASP A 73 25.91 10.91 2.03
C ASP A 73 24.67 11.51 2.71
N ALA A 74 23.51 11.00 2.32
CA ALA A 74 22.20 11.43 2.80
C ALA A 74 21.22 10.26 2.89
N TYR A 75 20.11 10.46 3.61
CA TYR A 75 19.06 9.47 3.79
C TYR A 75 17.68 10.08 3.58
N PHE A 76 16.78 9.34 2.96
CA PHE A 76 15.35 9.61 3.09
C PHE A 76 14.87 9.10 4.44
N LEU A 77 14.06 9.90 5.14
CA LEU A 77 13.33 9.44 6.33
C LEU A 77 11.90 9.06 5.92
N ALA A 78 11.58 7.78 5.91
CA ALA A 78 10.25 7.30 5.64
C ALA A 78 9.60 6.71 6.90
N TRP A 79 8.28 6.89 7.03
CA TRP A 79 7.50 6.45 8.18
C TRP A 79 6.55 5.33 7.80
N THR A 80 6.36 4.39 8.76
CA THR A 80 5.37 3.32 8.65
C THR A 80 4.79 2.93 10.00
N THR A 81 3.53 2.53 10.02
CA THR A 81 2.85 1.92 11.18
C THR A 81 2.95 0.39 11.18
N THR A 82 3.48 -0.20 10.11
CA THR A 82 3.58 -1.65 9.91
C THR A 82 5.01 -2.08 9.58
N PRO A 83 5.94 -2.10 10.56
CA PRO A 83 7.35 -2.43 10.31
C PRO A 83 7.57 -3.77 9.59
N TRP A 84 6.68 -4.74 9.79
CA TRP A 84 6.72 -6.05 9.16
C TRP A 84 6.63 -6.02 7.61
N THR A 85 6.17 -4.90 7.01
CA THR A 85 6.11 -4.74 5.54
C THR A 85 7.43 -4.26 4.95
N LEU A 86 8.35 -3.72 5.77
CA LEU A 86 9.64 -3.17 5.31
C LEU A 86 10.53 -4.16 4.53
N PRO A 87 10.56 -5.47 4.85
CA PRO A 87 11.27 -6.43 4.01
C PRO A 87 10.77 -6.53 2.57
N SER A 88 9.53 -6.10 2.32
CA SER A 88 8.91 -6.06 0.99
C SER A 88 8.93 -4.65 0.36
N ASN A 89 9.70 -3.71 0.91
CA ASN A 89 9.84 -2.37 0.34
C ASN A 89 10.46 -2.43 -1.05
N VAL A 90 9.89 -1.68 -2.00
CA VAL A 90 10.38 -1.57 -3.38
C VAL A 90 10.44 -0.14 -3.91
N ALA A 91 9.83 0.83 -3.22
CA ALA A 91 9.90 2.25 -3.54
C ALA A 91 9.61 3.12 -2.32
N LEU A 92 9.86 4.41 -2.43
CA LEU A 92 9.37 5.45 -1.54
C LEU A 92 8.39 6.33 -2.32
N CYS A 93 7.41 6.93 -1.63
CA CYS A 93 6.44 7.83 -2.27
C CYS A 93 6.39 9.17 -1.56
N VAL A 94 6.33 10.24 -2.36
CA VAL A 94 6.19 11.63 -1.93
C VAL A 94 4.99 12.27 -2.59
N ASN A 95 4.45 13.34 -2.02
CA ASN A 95 3.43 14.15 -2.67
C ASN A 95 4.12 15.10 -3.67
N PRO A 96 3.77 15.09 -4.97
CA PRO A 96 4.46 15.89 -6.00
C PRO A 96 4.36 17.40 -5.77
N ASP A 97 3.27 17.86 -5.15
CA ASP A 97 2.96 19.28 -4.98
C ASP A 97 3.48 19.87 -3.67
N ASP A 98 3.84 19.02 -2.70
CA ASP A 98 4.35 19.45 -1.41
C ASP A 98 5.85 19.79 -1.46
N THR A 99 6.30 20.47 -0.41
CA THR A 99 7.69 20.92 -0.27
C THR A 99 8.48 19.97 0.61
N TYR A 100 9.64 19.55 0.13
CA TYR A 100 10.60 18.70 0.82
C TYR A 100 11.92 19.43 0.99
N ILE A 101 12.63 19.14 2.07
CA ILE A 101 13.91 19.76 2.39
C ILE A 101 14.99 18.70 2.58
N LYS A 102 16.20 19.07 2.18
CA LYS A 102 17.43 18.40 2.54
C LYS A 102 18.07 19.16 3.69
N VAL A 103 18.32 18.49 4.79
CA VAL A 103 18.80 19.12 6.02
C VAL A 103 20.04 18.44 6.56
N LYS A 104 20.93 19.20 7.16
CA LYS A 104 21.98 18.70 8.04
C LYS A 104 21.46 18.71 9.47
N ALA A 105 21.29 17.52 10.06
CA ALA A 105 20.74 17.40 11.39
C ALA A 105 21.82 17.39 12.49
N ALA A 106 21.40 17.68 13.74
CA ALA A 106 22.29 17.76 14.89
C ALA A 106 22.94 16.43 15.30
N ASP A 107 22.42 15.30 14.81
CA ASP A 107 23.03 13.96 14.96
C ASP A 107 24.19 13.71 13.97
N GLY A 108 24.45 14.67 13.08
CA GLY A 108 25.53 14.62 12.10
C GLY A 108 25.16 14.01 10.74
N TYR A 109 23.94 13.52 10.58
CA TYR A 109 23.46 12.99 9.31
C TYR A 109 22.79 14.05 8.44
N THR A 110 22.63 13.72 7.16
CA THR A 110 21.86 14.55 6.21
C THR A 110 20.59 13.80 5.85
N TYR A 111 19.43 14.48 5.93
CA TYR A 111 18.13 13.88 5.71
C TYR A 111 17.31 14.61 4.67
N TYR A 112 16.46 13.83 3.96
CA TYR A 112 15.35 14.30 3.15
C TYR A 112 14.04 13.99 3.86
N LEU A 113 13.16 14.98 4.03
CA LEU A 113 11.81 14.82 4.59
C LEU A 113 10.95 16.01 4.19
N ALA A 114 9.63 15.93 4.41
CA ALA A 114 8.73 17.04 4.17
C ALA A 114 9.04 18.24 5.10
N GLU A 115 9.06 19.44 4.53
CA GLU A 115 9.32 20.68 5.28
C GLU A 115 8.30 20.87 6.43
N ALA A 116 7.01 20.63 6.14
CA ALA A 116 5.93 20.79 7.12
C ALA A 116 6.06 19.89 8.37
N LEU A 117 6.81 18.78 8.27
CA LEU A 117 6.98 17.81 9.36
C LEU A 117 8.38 17.83 9.98
N ALA A 118 9.30 18.63 9.42
CA ALA A 118 10.70 18.65 9.84
C ALA A 118 10.88 19.00 11.32
N ASP A 119 10.21 20.00 11.82
CA ASP A 119 10.30 20.38 13.23
C ASP A 119 9.78 19.27 14.14
N LYS A 120 8.63 18.66 13.81
CA LYS A 120 8.06 17.54 14.58
C LYS A 120 9.01 16.35 14.66
N VAL A 121 9.70 16.03 13.58
CA VAL A 121 10.56 14.84 13.46
C VAL A 121 11.95 15.10 14.05
N LEU A 122 12.53 16.27 13.81
CA LEU A 122 13.95 16.54 14.09
C LEU A 122 14.19 17.29 15.39
N SER A 123 13.20 18.01 15.97
CA SER A 123 13.38 18.75 17.24
C SER A 123 13.96 17.91 18.38
N PRO A 124 13.64 16.61 18.52
CA PRO A 124 14.23 15.79 19.57
C PRO A 124 15.76 15.60 19.47
N LEU A 125 16.36 15.93 18.32
CA LEU A 125 17.81 15.84 18.13
C LEU A 125 18.57 17.04 18.75
N ALA A 126 17.91 18.14 19.09
CA ALA A 126 18.52 19.24 19.82
C ALA A 126 18.79 18.81 21.27
N LYS A 127 20.07 18.75 21.68
CA LYS A 127 20.50 18.26 22.98
C LYS A 127 20.54 19.36 24.03
N GLU A 128 20.65 20.63 23.62
CA GLU A 128 20.80 21.79 24.48
C GLU A 128 19.75 22.86 24.15
N GLU A 129 19.33 23.62 25.17
CA GLU A 129 18.39 24.74 24.97
C GLU A 129 19.03 25.81 24.06
N GLY A 130 18.35 26.16 22.99
CA GLY A 130 18.83 27.09 21.95
C GLY A 130 19.66 26.46 20.83
N GLN A 131 19.95 25.15 20.86
CA GLN A 131 20.60 24.45 19.77
C GLN A 131 19.59 24.25 18.60
N LYS A 132 20.01 24.56 17.37
CA LYS A 132 19.22 24.19 16.20
C LYS A 132 19.27 22.67 15.99
N ALA A 133 18.11 22.05 15.86
CA ALA A 133 17.99 20.61 15.60
C ALA A 133 18.49 20.24 14.19
N TYR A 134 18.40 21.17 13.25
CA TYR A 134 18.84 21.00 11.87
C TYR A 134 19.10 22.33 11.16
N GLU A 135 19.81 22.26 10.03
CA GLU A 135 20.04 23.36 9.09
C GLU A 135 19.53 22.92 7.71
N VAL A 136 18.71 23.74 7.08
CA VAL A 136 18.19 23.50 5.71
C VAL A 136 19.30 23.77 4.72
N LEU A 137 19.65 22.77 3.93
CA LEU A 137 20.65 22.87 2.87
C LEU A 137 20.02 23.19 1.52
N GLU A 138 18.93 22.49 1.19
CA GLU A 138 18.26 22.59 -0.11
C GLU A 138 16.76 22.37 0.07
N THR A 139 15.95 22.92 -0.85
CA THR A 139 14.48 22.78 -0.87
C THR A 139 14.04 22.29 -2.25
N TYR A 140 13.06 21.37 -2.26
CA TYR A 140 12.55 20.70 -3.46
C TYR A 140 11.03 20.68 -3.47
N LYS A 141 10.42 20.60 -4.65
CA LYS A 141 9.09 20.04 -4.78
C LYS A 141 9.18 18.52 -4.82
N GLY A 142 8.12 17.82 -4.35
CA GLY A 142 8.15 16.36 -4.35
C GLY A 142 8.46 15.76 -5.71
N LYS A 143 7.90 16.33 -6.79
CA LYS A 143 8.19 15.93 -8.18
C LYS A 143 9.67 16.03 -8.57
N ASP A 144 10.45 16.92 -7.93
CA ASP A 144 11.88 17.06 -8.21
C ASP A 144 12.70 15.91 -7.59
N LEU A 145 12.11 15.17 -6.66
CA LEU A 145 12.70 13.98 -6.05
C LEU A 145 12.33 12.68 -6.79
N GLU A 146 11.41 12.73 -7.74
CA GLU A 146 10.96 11.59 -8.52
C GLU A 146 12.12 10.87 -9.21
N TYR A 147 12.14 9.54 -9.14
CA TYR A 147 13.21 8.65 -9.64
C TYR A 147 14.57 8.78 -8.93
N LYS A 148 14.71 9.57 -7.86
CA LYS A 148 15.94 9.57 -7.05
C LYS A 148 16.09 8.22 -6.37
N GLU A 149 17.23 7.57 -6.57
CA GLU A 149 17.48 6.18 -6.15
C GLU A 149 17.97 6.11 -4.71
N TYR A 150 17.63 5.02 -4.04
CA TYR A 150 18.12 4.67 -2.71
C TYR A 150 18.56 3.20 -2.65
N GLU A 151 19.41 2.87 -1.69
CA GLU A 151 19.88 1.50 -1.49
C GLU A 151 18.76 0.64 -0.87
N PRO A 152 18.53 -0.60 -1.39
CA PRO A 152 17.53 -1.51 -0.83
C PRO A 152 17.71 -1.71 0.67
N LEU A 153 16.61 -1.67 1.42
CA LEU A 153 16.64 -1.90 2.86
C LEU A 153 16.97 -3.37 3.20
N TYR A 154 16.52 -4.30 2.35
CA TYR A 154 16.76 -5.74 2.44
C TYR A 154 17.08 -6.33 1.06
N ASP A 155 18.13 -7.13 0.98
CA ASP A 155 18.58 -7.78 -0.26
C ASP A 155 17.57 -8.77 -0.83
N CYS A 156 16.72 -9.36 0.02
CA CYS A 156 15.66 -10.26 -0.44
C CYS A 156 14.69 -9.58 -1.42
N ALA A 157 14.30 -8.33 -1.16
CA ALA A 157 13.43 -7.56 -2.06
C ALA A 157 14.14 -7.27 -3.40
N LYS A 158 15.41 -6.91 -3.36
CA LYS A 158 16.24 -6.72 -4.56
C LYS A 158 16.32 -7.99 -5.40
N THR A 159 16.53 -9.13 -4.76
CA THR A 159 16.58 -10.44 -5.45
C THR A 159 15.29 -10.74 -6.21
N VAL A 160 14.13 -10.38 -5.64
CA VAL A 160 12.83 -10.56 -6.32
C VAL A 160 12.68 -9.57 -7.48
N ALA A 161 13.08 -8.30 -7.29
CA ALA A 161 13.04 -7.28 -8.33
C ALA A 161 13.90 -7.70 -9.55
N ASP A 162 15.11 -8.18 -9.29
CA ASP A 162 16.03 -8.65 -10.33
C ASP A 162 15.43 -9.86 -11.10
N LYS A 163 14.79 -10.80 -10.41
CA LYS A 163 14.10 -11.95 -11.05
C LYS A 163 12.90 -11.53 -11.91
N GLN A 164 12.21 -10.46 -11.52
CA GLN A 164 11.10 -9.91 -12.28
C GLN A 164 11.55 -8.98 -13.42
N HIS A 165 12.86 -8.67 -13.52
CA HIS A 165 13.42 -7.69 -14.45
C HIS A 165 12.77 -6.31 -14.33
N LYS A 166 12.42 -5.91 -13.12
CA LYS A 166 11.78 -4.63 -12.83
C LYS A 166 12.68 -3.72 -12.02
N LYS A 167 12.62 -2.42 -12.33
CA LYS A 167 13.31 -1.40 -11.56
C LYS A 167 12.51 -1.09 -10.30
N GLY A 168 13.17 -1.04 -9.16
CA GLY A 168 12.65 -0.59 -7.88
C GLY A 168 13.65 0.32 -7.18
N PHE A 169 13.40 0.62 -5.91
CA PHE A 169 14.28 1.35 -4.99
C PHE A 169 14.57 2.80 -5.42
N PHE A 170 13.52 3.49 -5.82
CA PHE A 170 13.53 4.91 -6.14
C PHE A 170 12.30 5.62 -5.59
N VAL A 171 12.33 6.94 -5.59
CA VAL A 171 11.21 7.79 -5.16
C VAL A 171 10.15 7.88 -6.26
N THR A 172 8.90 7.64 -5.89
CA THR A 172 7.71 7.80 -6.73
C THR A 172 6.88 8.98 -6.23
N CYS A 173 5.90 9.41 -7.00
CA CYS A 173 4.99 10.50 -6.67
C CYS A 173 3.53 10.05 -6.69
N ASP A 174 2.78 10.40 -5.65
CA ASP A 174 1.32 10.26 -5.63
C ASP A 174 0.69 11.25 -4.63
N THR A 175 -0.52 11.72 -4.92
CA THR A 175 -1.23 12.73 -4.13
C THR A 175 -1.85 12.20 -2.84
N TYR A 176 -1.90 10.87 -2.62
CA TYR A 176 -2.41 10.30 -1.39
C TYR A 176 -1.48 10.54 -0.18
N VAL A 177 -0.20 10.85 -0.42
CA VAL A 177 0.75 11.16 0.67
C VAL A 177 0.37 12.48 1.33
N THR A 178 0.12 12.43 2.65
CA THR A 178 -0.34 13.59 3.44
C THR A 178 0.77 14.16 4.31
N MET A 179 0.59 15.43 4.73
CA MET A 179 1.52 16.15 5.62
C MET A 179 1.00 16.21 7.06
N THR A 180 0.11 15.30 7.47
CA THR A 180 -0.48 15.28 8.82
C THR A 180 0.38 14.55 9.82
N ASP A 181 0.96 13.42 9.42
CA ASP A 181 1.74 12.54 10.27
C ASP A 181 2.97 11.97 9.55
N GLY A 182 3.88 11.39 10.35
CA GLY A 182 5.10 10.76 9.87
C GLY A 182 6.15 11.76 9.41
N THR A 183 6.70 11.55 8.23
CA THR A 183 7.81 12.33 7.65
C THR A 183 7.45 12.97 6.30
N GLY A 184 6.23 12.73 5.80
CA GLY A 184 5.81 13.10 4.44
C GLY A 184 6.42 12.21 3.34
N ILE A 185 7.14 11.16 3.71
CA ILE A 185 7.65 10.11 2.81
C ILE A 185 7.13 8.78 3.30
N VAL A 186 6.45 8.05 2.42
CA VAL A 186 5.85 6.73 2.70
C VAL A 186 6.66 5.66 1.98
N HIS A 187 6.88 4.51 2.64
CA HIS A 187 7.46 3.37 1.95
C HIS A 187 6.38 2.59 1.17
N ILE A 188 6.75 2.02 0.04
CA ILE A 188 5.83 1.31 -0.86
C ILE A 188 6.12 -0.19 -0.85
N ALA A 189 5.08 -0.96 -0.51
CA ALA A 189 5.05 -2.42 -0.59
C ALA A 189 3.75 -2.89 -1.28
N PRO A 190 3.73 -3.03 -2.62
CA PRO A 190 2.51 -3.22 -3.43
C PRO A 190 1.63 -4.41 -3.06
N ALA A 191 2.17 -5.39 -2.33
CA ALA A 191 1.42 -6.56 -1.87
C ALA A 191 0.55 -6.30 -0.62
N PHE A 192 0.70 -5.15 0.07
CA PHE A 192 0.14 -4.92 1.41
C PHE A 192 -0.63 -3.61 1.57
N GLY A 193 -0.81 -2.83 0.50
CA GLY A 193 -1.60 -1.61 0.49
C GLY A 193 -2.27 -1.39 -0.87
N GLU A 194 -3.49 -0.86 -0.88
CA GLU A 194 -4.19 -0.57 -2.14
C GLU A 194 -3.54 0.62 -2.86
N ASP A 195 -3.20 1.69 -2.12
CA ASP A 195 -2.48 2.83 -2.66
C ASP A 195 -1.09 2.42 -3.15
N ASP A 196 -0.37 1.59 -2.37
CA ASP A 196 0.92 1.01 -2.76
C ASP A 196 0.82 0.19 -4.06
N ALA A 197 -0.26 -0.60 -4.20
CA ALA A 197 -0.51 -1.37 -5.42
C ALA A 197 -0.84 -0.47 -6.62
N ASN A 198 -1.53 0.66 -6.41
CA ASN A 198 -1.78 1.66 -7.45
C ASN A 198 -0.48 2.31 -7.91
N VAL A 199 0.35 2.78 -6.98
CA VAL A 199 1.71 3.29 -7.28
C VAL A 199 2.53 2.21 -7.97
N GLY A 200 2.47 0.97 -7.48
CA GLY A 200 3.15 -0.18 -8.09
C GLY A 200 2.79 -0.41 -9.55
N ARG A 201 1.52 -0.26 -9.91
CA ARG A 201 1.05 -0.36 -11.32
C ARG A 201 1.49 0.84 -12.16
N ASN A 202 1.38 2.05 -11.61
CA ASN A 202 1.71 3.29 -12.33
C ASN A 202 3.19 3.37 -12.70
N TYR A 203 4.07 2.86 -11.83
CA TYR A 203 5.53 2.88 -12.01
C TYR A 203 6.14 1.54 -12.43
N ASP A 204 5.31 0.53 -12.71
CA ASP A 204 5.73 -0.84 -13.04
C ASP A 204 6.72 -1.43 -12.02
N LEU A 205 6.46 -1.19 -10.72
CA LEU A 205 7.33 -1.64 -9.64
C LEU A 205 7.36 -3.18 -9.50
N PRO A 206 8.42 -3.74 -8.89
CA PRO A 206 8.43 -5.14 -8.50
C PRO A 206 7.28 -5.47 -7.54
N PHE A 207 6.72 -6.66 -7.69
CA PHE A 207 5.72 -7.18 -6.77
C PHE A 207 6.37 -8.16 -5.79
N VAL A 208 6.53 -7.73 -4.54
CA VAL A 208 7.23 -8.50 -3.49
C VAL A 208 6.25 -8.83 -2.37
N GLN A 209 6.02 -10.12 -2.12
CA GLN A 209 5.09 -10.60 -1.11
C GLN A 209 5.76 -11.65 -0.21
N PHE A 210 6.39 -11.21 0.87
CA PHE A 210 7.07 -12.06 1.84
C PHE A 210 6.21 -12.45 3.05
N VAL A 211 4.91 -12.49 2.88
CA VAL A 211 3.99 -13.00 3.92
C VAL A 211 3.12 -14.08 3.30
N ASN A 212 3.03 -15.22 3.96
CA ASN A 212 2.20 -16.35 3.53
C ASN A 212 0.73 -16.18 3.97
N GLY A 213 -0.15 -17.10 3.53
CA GLY A 213 -1.58 -17.08 3.88
C GLY A 213 -1.89 -17.29 5.38
N LYS A 214 -0.90 -17.62 6.22
CA LYS A 214 -1.04 -17.69 7.68
C LYS A 214 -0.60 -16.37 8.35
N GLY A 215 -0.19 -15.38 7.59
CA GLY A 215 0.35 -14.11 8.10
C GLY A 215 1.77 -14.25 8.68
N GLU A 216 2.53 -15.24 8.25
CA GLU A 216 3.91 -15.48 8.66
C GLU A 216 4.88 -15.02 7.56
N LEU A 217 5.99 -14.40 7.95
CA LEU A 217 7.05 -14.03 7.03
C LEU A 217 7.71 -15.28 6.44
N THR A 218 8.03 -15.21 5.14
CA THR A 218 8.58 -16.34 4.38
C THR A 218 10.08 -16.50 4.58
N GLU A 219 10.62 -17.65 4.13
CA GLU A 219 12.02 -18.05 4.35
C GLU A 219 13.03 -17.13 3.66
N GLU A 220 12.61 -16.33 2.69
CA GLU A 220 13.47 -15.36 2.02
C GLU A 220 13.87 -14.18 2.90
N THR A 221 13.13 -13.95 4.00
CA THR A 221 13.39 -12.84 4.93
C THR A 221 14.18 -13.30 6.16
N PRO A 222 14.93 -12.40 6.81
CA PRO A 222 15.58 -12.71 8.10
C PRO A 222 14.61 -13.06 9.24
N PHE A 223 13.30 -12.86 9.03
CA PHE A 223 12.23 -13.02 10.03
C PHE A 223 11.33 -14.22 9.76
N ALA A 224 11.81 -15.20 9.03
CA ALA A 224 11.08 -16.38 8.59
C ALA A 224 10.27 -17.05 9.71
N GLY A 225 9.03 -17.40 9.41
CA GLY A 225 8.11 -18.09 10.34
C GLY A 225 7.49 -17.22 11.43
N LEU A 226 7.89 -15.96 11.56
CA LEU A 226 7.26 -15.05 12.52
C LEU A 226 5.94 -14.53 11.98
N PHE A 227 4.90 -14.57 12.81
CA PHE A 227 3.65 -13.88 12.54
C PHE A 227 3.91 -12.36 12.48
N VAL A 228 3.29 -11.64 11.53
CA VAL A 228 3.57 -10.22 11.21
C VAL A 228 3.65 -9.31 12.44
N LYS A 229 2.70 -9.41 13.39
CA LYS A 229 2.72 -8.61 14.62
C LYS A 229 3.84 -8.99 15.60
N LYS A 230 4.36 -10.22 15.51
CA LYS A 230 5.55 -10.65 16.27
C LYS A 230 6.85 -10.27 15.57
N ALA A 231 6.79 -10.07 14.27
CA ALA A 231 7.92 -9.62 13.49
C ALA A 231 8.23 -8.13 13.70
N ASP A 232 7.22 -7.28 13.98
CA ASP A 232 7.41 -5.84 14.18
C ASP A 232 8.58 -5.50 15.13
N PRO A 233 8.64 -6.02 16.36
CA PRO A 233 9.76 -5.71 17.27
C PRO A 233 11.10 -6.27 16.79
N GLU A 234 11.12 -7.39 16.07
CA GLU A 234 12.36 -7.98 15.54
C GLU A 234 12.90 -7.18 14.33
N VAL A 235 12.01 -6.68 13.48
CA VAL A 235 12.37 -5.76 12.38
C VAL A 235 12.95 -4.46 12.96
N LEU A 236 12.33 -3.89 13.99
CA LEU A 236 12.85 -2.68 14.66
C LEU A 236 14.24 -2.91 15.25
N LYS A 237 14.47 -4.04 15.91
CA LYS A 237 15.80 -4.40 16.48
C LYS A 237 16.87 -4.56 15.40
N ASP A 238 16.52 -5.21 14.29
CA ASP A 238 17.43 -5.41 13.17
C ASP A 238 17.83 -4.07 12.53
N LEU A 239 16.84 -3.19 12.29
CA LEU A 239 17.09 -1.86 11.75
C LEU A 239 17.93 -0.99 12.69
N ASP A 240 17.68 -1.06 14.01
CA ASP A 240 18.48 -0.36 15.01
C ASP A 240 19.92 -0.85 15.03
N ALA A 241 20.14 -2.16 15.05
CA ALA A 241 21.46 -2.78 15.00
C ALA A 241 22.28 -2.39 13.76
N ARG A 242 21.60 -2.13 12.63
CA ARG A 242 22.21 -1.68 11.37
C ARG A 242 22.31 -0.15 11.24
N GLY A 243 21.85 0.61 12.26
CA GLY A 243 21.82 2.07 12.23
C GLY A 243 20.81 2.67 11.24
N GLN A 244 19.86 1.86 10.76
CA GLN A 244 18.83 2.28 9.81
C GLN A 244 17.53 2.74 10.48
N LEU A 245 17.33 2.44 11.75
CA LEU A 245 16.22 2.99 12.53
C LEU A 245 16.54 4.42 12.98
N PHE A 246 15.71 5.39 12.59
CA PHE A 246 15.82 6.75 13.09
C PHE A 246 15.08 6.90 14.43
N ASP A 247 13.84 6.45 14.49
CA ASP A 247 13.01 6.47 15.71
C ASP A 247 11.89 5.41 15.61
N ALA A 248 11.35 5.01 16.75
CA ALA A 248 10.24 4.08 16.88
C ALA A 248 9.18 4.60 17.87
N PRO A 249 8.50 5.72 17.54
CA PRO A 249 7.52 6.33 18.42
C PRO A 249 6.30 5.42 18.63
N LYS A 250 5.71 5.52 19.83
CA LYS A 250 4.42 4.87 20.10
C LYS A 250 3.34 5.63 19.34
N PHE A 251 2.53 4.90 18.60
CA PHE A 251 1.42 5.42 17.82
C PHE A 251 0.12 4.74 18.27
N GLU A 252 -0.87 5.55 18.59
CA GLU A 252 -2.19 5.07 18.96
C GLU A 252 -3.14 5.32 17.79
N HIS A 253 -3.78 4.26 17.31
CA HIS A 253 -4.66 4.34 16.15
C HIS A 253 -5.73 3.23 16.17
N GLU A 254 -6.76 3.43 15.36
CA GLU A 254 -7.76 2.40 15.12
C GLU A 254 -7.21 1.35 14.15
N TYR A 255 -7.24 0.07 14.57
CA TYR A 255 -6.75 -1.05 13.78
C TYR A 255 -7.84 -2.12 13.61
N PRO A 256 -8.08 -2.62 12.39
CA PRO A 256 -9.14 -3.59 12.16
C PRO A 256 -8.73 -4.99 12.65
N HIS A 257 -9.67 -5.64 13.33
CA HIS A 257 -9.57 -7.04 13.78
C HIS A 257 -10.68 -7.86 13.14
N CYS A 258 -10.47 -9.15 13.04
CA CYS A 258 -11.47 -10.06 12.55
C CYS A 258 -12.67 -10.14 13.52
N TRP A 259 -13.86 -9.77 13.07
CA TRP A 259 -15.07 -9.81 13.88
C TRP A 259 -15.40 -11.20 14.43
N ARG A 260 -14.87 -12.26 13.79
CA ARG A 260 -15.14 -13.67 14.10
C ARG A 260 -14.16 -14.26 15.12
N CYS A 261 -12.88 -13.92 15.04
CA CYS A 261 -11.83 -14.55 15.85
C CYS A 261 -10.88 -13.58 16.53
N ASP A 262 -11.13 -12.27 16.40
CA ASP A 262 -10.37 -11.21 17.04
C ASP A 262 -8.89 -11.08 16.64
N THR A 263 -8.49 -11.77 15.58
CA THR A 263 -7.13 -11.66 15.05
C THR A 263 -6.95 -10.35 14.31
N PRO A 264 -5.82 -9.62 14.48
CA PRO A 264 -5.50 -8.45 13.67
C PRO A 264 -5.55 -8.80 12.19
N LEU A 265 -6.22 -7.97 11.39
CA LEU A 265 -6.28 -8.15 9.94
C LEU A 265 -4.98 -7.69 9.30
N ILE A 266 -4.69 -8.24 8.14
CA ILE A 266 -3.64 -7.72 7.26
C ILE A 266 -4.27 -7.33 5.93
N TYR A 267 -3.76 -6.27 5.29
CA TYR A 267 -4.01 -6.06 3.88
C TYR A 267 -3.10 -7.00 3.10
N TYR A 268 -3.70 -7.79 2.22
CA TYR A 268 -3.01 -8.92 1.62
C TYR A 268 -3.42 -9.13 0.17
N ALA A 269 -2.44 -9.24 -0.72
CA ALA A 269 -2.69 -9.50 -2.13
C ALA A 269 -3.17 -10.95 -2.34
N ARG A 270 -4.38 -11.11 -2.84
CA ARG A 270 -4.98 -12.40 -3.20
C ARG A 270 -5.13 -12.51 -4.71
N GLU A 271 -4.65 -13.62 -5.25
CA GLU A 271 -4.91 -13.97 -6.64
C GLU A 271 -6.42 -14.15 -6.85
N SER A 272 -6.93 -13.58 -7.92
CA SER A 272 -8.34 -13.70 -8.31
C SER A 272 -8.49 -13.59 -9.83
N TRP A 273 -9.69 -13.89 -10.31
CA TRP A 273 -10.09 -13.63 -11.68
C TRP A 273 -10.75 -12.27 -11.80
N PHE A 274 -10.41 -11.55 -12.84
CA PHE A 274 -10.91 -10.21 -13.14
C PHE A 274 -11.52 -10.18 -14.53
N ILE A 275 -12.54 -9.35 -14.68
CA ILE A 275 -13.08 -8.97 -15.98
C ILE A 275 -12.60 -7.55 -16.28
N LYS A 276 -11.94 -7.36 -17.43
CA LYS A 276 -11.37 -6.06 -17.83
C LYS A 276 -12.48 -5.08 -18.22
N MET A 277 -13.23 -4.64 -17.21
CA MET A 277 -14.37 -3.73 -17.36
C MET A 277 -13.95 -2.35 -17.86
N THR A 278 -12.75 -1.92 -17.53
CA THR A 278 -12.17 -0.65 -17.99
C THR A 278 -12.05 -0.59 -19.52
N ALA A 279 -11.86 -1.74 -20.19
CA ALA A 279 -11.78 -1.81 -21.65
C ALA A 279 -13.12 -1.62 -22.36
N VAL A 280 -14.24 -1.79 -21.65
CA VAL A 280 -15.61 -1.69 -22.20
C VAL A 280 -16.44 -0.60 -21.53
N ARG A 281 -15.84 0.19 -20.65
CA ARG A 281 -16.50 1.23 -19.87
C ARG A 281 -17.28 2.21 -20.76
N ASP A 282 -16.64 2.75 -21.78
CA ASP A 282 -17.23 3.76 -22.65
C ASP A 282 -18.45 3.21 -23.40
N ASP A 283 -18.38 1.96 -23.87
CA ASP A 283 -19.49 1.27 -24.50
C ASP A 283 -20.65 1.04 -23.52
N LEU A 284 -20.35 0.68 -22.26
CA LEU A 284 -21.38 0.49 -21.22
C LEU A 284 -22.06 1.82 -20.87
N VAL A 285 -21.30 2.91 -20.76
CA VAL A 285 -21.84 4.25 -20.51
C VAL A 285 -22.71 4.71 -21.69
N ALA A 286 -22.26 4.46 -22.93
CA ALA A 286 -23.02 4.78 -24.12
C ALA A 286 -24.34 3.97 -24.19
N ASN A 287 -24.28 2.66 -23.94
CA ASN A 287 -25.45 1.79 -23.94
C ASN A 287 -26.44 2.17 -22.82
N ASN A 288 -25.97 2.56 -21.65
CA ASN A 288 -26.84 3.02 -20.54
C ASN A 288 -27.74 4.20 -20.96
N LYS A 289 -27.24 5.10 -21.81
CA LYS A 289 -28.02 6.25 -22.32
C LYS A 289 -29.16 5.85 -23.24
N THR A 290 -29.13 4.64 -23.80
CA THR A 290 -30.21 4.11 -24.67
C THR A 290 -31.33 3.44 -23.88
N VAL A 291 -31.12 3.15 -22.59
CA VAL A 291 -32.10 2.49 -21.72
C VAL A 291 -33.16 3.48 -21.25
N ASN A 292 -34.42 3.10 -21.34
CA ASN A 292 -35.55 3.89 -20.80
C ASN A 292 -35.69 3.62 -19.30
N TRP A 293 -34.93 4.35 -18.49
CA TRP A 293 -34.98 4.26 -17.04
C TRP A 293 -36.23 4.92 -16.43
N ILE A 294 -36.91 4.20 -15.50
CA ILE A 294 -38.05 4.71 -14.76
C ILE A 294 -37.80 4.51 -13.25
N PRO A 295 -37.49 5.58 -12.49
CA PRO A 295 -37.27 6.97 -12.92
C PRO A 295 -35.90 7.16 -13.62
N LYS A 296 -35.77 8.18 -14.45
CA LYS A 296 -34.52 8.54 -15.15
C LYS A 296 -33.30 8.70 -14.25
N SER A 297 -33.53 9.21 -13.02
CA SER A 297 -32.49 9.43 -12.01
C SER A 297 -31.69 8.17 -11.65
N ILE A 298 -32.21 6.97 -11.88
CA ILE A 298 -31.45 5.72 -11.67
C ILE A 298 -30.35 5.59 -12.71
N GLY A 299 -30.68 5.80 -13.98
CA GLY A 299 -29.72 5.68 -15.07
C GLY A 299 -28.68 6.80 -15.13
N GLU A 300 -29.12 8.04 -14.84
CA GLU A 300 -28.25 9.22 -14.83
C GLU A 300 -27.44 9.34 -13.51
N GLY A 301 -28.00 8.88 -12.39
CA GLY A 301 -27.40 8.96 -11.05
C GLY A 301 -26.69 7.66 -10.65
N ARG A 302 -27.35 6.86 -9.82
CA ARG A 302 -26.71 5.71 -9.13
C ARG A 302 -26.06 4.72 -10.08
N PHE A 303 -26.75 4.29 -11.13
CA PHE A 303 -26.23 3.31 -12.07
C PHE A 303 -25.23 3.94 -13.05
N GLY A 304 -25.53 5.13 -13.58
CA GLY A 304 -24.62 5.88 -14.44
C GLY A 304 -23.29 6.19 -13.77
N ASN A 305 -23.34 6.74 -12.56
CA ASN A 305 -22.12 7.00 -11.78
C ASN A 305 -21.33 5.73 -11.49
N TRP A 306 -22.00 4.59 -11.23
CA TRP A 306 -21.31 3.32 -11.04
C TRP A 306 -20.59 2.86 -12.31
N LEU A 307 -21.23 2.99 -13.49
CA LEU A 307 -20.61 2.64 -14.77
C LEU A 307 -19.42 3.56 -15.10
N GLU A 308 -19.53 4.86 -14.86
CA GLU A 308 -18.47 5.84 -15.11
C GLU A 308 -17.21 5.57 -14.26
N ASN A 309 -17.40 5.00 -13.08
CA ASN A 309 -16.34 4.70 -12.11
C ASN A 309 -16.01 3.20 -12.02
N ILE A 310 -16.47 2.38 -12.98
CA ILE A 310 -16.25 0.93 -12.93
C ILE A 310 -14.76 0.60 -13.05
N GLN A 311 -14.33 -0.31 -12.20
CA GLN A 311 -12.97 -0.86 -12.17
C GLN A 311 -12.98 -2.31 -12.62
N ASP A 312 -11.80 -2.85 -12.89
CA ASP A 312 -11.62 -4.27 -13.21
C ASP A 312 -11.86 -5.18 -11.99
#